data_113b93b7a3c84ac07a085d5ab9a12891
#
_entry.id   113b93b7a3c84ac07a085d5ab9a12891
#
_cell.length_a   1.000
_cell.length_b   1.000
_cell.length_c   1.000
_cell.angle_alpha   90.00
_cell.angle_beta   90.00
_cell.angle_gamma   90.00
#
_symmetry.space_group_name_H-M   'P 1'
#
loop_
_entity.id
_entity.type
_entity.pdbx_description
1 polymer ?
#
loop_
_entity_poly.entity_id
_entity_poly.type
_entity_poly.pdbx_seq_one_letter_code
_entity_poly.pdbx_strand_id
1 'polypeptide(L)'
;LQGIGMSLLPLAMAVARDETTGERTSRAIALLSVTMVAGAGLGYPLTALMAELGGLVAAYLLGAVLTGLSLVMAWRFVPPAPGTERGRVDWVGAAWLTVAMLATLLAISEGEVWGWTSARTVGLGAVGVLGLAGWTAYTLRSRFPLVDLRLAVRPGIAAPNLVAVIAGLGMYSLLTLVVVLVRADSPGFGLGE
;
A
#
# COMPACT_ATOMS: atom_id res chain seq x y z
N LEU A 1 6.12 2.85 -9.38
CA LEU A 1 5.91 4.23 -8.94
C LEU A 1 4.73 4.37 -7.96
N GLN A 2 3.60 3.66 -8.15
CA GLN A 2 2.44 3.72 -7.24
C GLN A 2 2.78 3.32 -5.80
N GLY A 3 3.66 2.35 -5.57
CA GLY A 3 4.07 1.92 -4.23
C GLY A 3 4.75 3.03 -3.41
N ILE A 4 5.47 3.94 -4.07
CA ILE A 4 6.08 5.10 -3.41
C ILE A 4 4.98 6.05 -2.87
N GLY A 5 3.92 6.26 -3.64
CA GLY A 5 2.78 7.07 -3.20
C GLY A 5 2.05 6.48 -1.98
N MET A 6 1.93 5.15 -1.90
CA MET A 6 1.29 4.49 -0.76
C MET A 6 2.07 4.62 0.55
N SER A 7 3.39 4.86 0.49
CA SER A 7 4.21 5.07 1.69
C SER A 7 4.05 6.46 2.33
N LEU A 8 3.43 7.41 1.64
CA LEU A 8 3.22 8.77 2.15
C LEU A 8 2.29 8.81 3.37
N LEU A 9 1.26 7.97 3.43
CA LEU A 9 0.32 7.98 4.55
C LEU A 9 0.98 7.55 5.88
N PRO A 10 1.67 6.38 5.96
CA PRO A 10 2.41 6.02 7.17
C PRO A 10 3.44 7.08 7.59
N LEU A 11 4.11 7.71 6.61
CA LEU A 11 5.06 8.79 6.87
C LEU A 11 4.38 10.03 7.45
N ALA A 12 3.25 10.46 6.87
CA ALA A 12 2.47 11.58 7.40
C ALA A 12 1.94 11.31 8.82
N MET A 13 1.52 10.06 9.10
CA MET A 13 1.12 9.65 10.45
C MET A 13 2.29 9.66 11.43
N ALA A 14 3.49 9.27 11.01
CA ALA A 14 4.69 9.34 11.83
C ALA A 14 5.02 10.80 12.18
N VAL A 15 5.07 11.68 11.19
CA VAL A 15 5.28 13.13 11.41
C VAL A 15 4.23 13.70 12.36
N ALA A 16 2.95 13.36 12.18
CA ALA A 16 1.89 13.83 13.06
C ALA A 16 2.08 13.36 14.51
N ARG A 17 2.61 12.16 14.73
CA ARG A 17 2.94 11.64 16.07
C ARG A 17 4.14 12.34 16.70
N ASP A 18 5.14 12.68 15.89
CA ASP A 18 6.36 13.34 16.37
C ASP A 18 6.10 14.81 16.72
N GLU A 19 5.24 15.49 15.96
CA GLU A 19 4.96 16.93 16.11
C GLU A 19 3.81 17.24 17.08
N THR A 20 3.01 16.24 17.46
CA THR A 20 1.84 16.46 18.31
C THR A 20 1.79 15.49 19.48
N THR A 21 1.16 15.90 20.58
CA THR A 21 1.04 15.10 21.80
C THR A 21 -0.43 14.98 22.25
N GLY A 22 -0.74 13.87 22.90
CA GLY A 22 -2.04 13.63 23.52
C GLY A 22 -3.22 13.64 22.54
N GLU A 23 -4.27 14.41 22.88
CA GLU A 23 -5.50 14.48 22.09
C GLU A 23 -5.28 15.07 20.67
N ARG A 24 -4.31 15.96 20.51
CA ARG A 24 -3.97 16.54 19.21
C ARG A 24 -3.45 15.50 18.23
N THR A 25 -2.68 14.53 18.71
CA THR A 25 -2.19 13.41 17.88
C THR A 25 -3.36 12.56 17.35
N SER A 26 -4.32 12.22 18.22
CA SER A 26 -5.49 11.45 17.83
C SER A 26 -6.34 12.18 16.79
N ARG A 27 -6.52 13.50 16.95
CA ARG A 27 -7.20 14.33 15.96
C ARG A 27 -6.46 14.42 14.64
N ALA A 28 -5.15 14.60 14.65
CA ALA A 28 -4.34 14.66 13.43
C ALA A 28 -4.41 13.35 12.66
N ILE A 29 -4.28 12.20 13.33
CA ILE A 29 -4.40 10.89 12.71
C ILE A 29 -5.82 10.66 12.14
N ALA A 30 -6.87 11.04 12.88
CA ALA A 30 -8.23 10.93 12.41
C ALA A 30 -8.47 11.79 11.14
N LEU A 31 -7.99 13.03 11.12
CA LEU A 31 -8.08 13.91 9.96
C LEU A 31 -7.32 13.34 8.76
N LEU A 32 -6.10 12.83 8.94
CA LEU A 32 -5.32 12.17 7.89
C LEU A 32 -6.08 10.98 7.32
N SER A 33 -6.70 10.15 8.16
CA SER A 33 -7.47 9.00 7.73
C SER A 33 -8.72 9.41 6.93
N VAL A 34 -9.45 10.42 7.39
CA VAL A 34 -10.63 10.96 6.67
C VAL A 34 -10.20 11.57 5.33
N THR A 35 -9.11 12.35 5.31
CA THR A 35 -8.59 12.97 4.09
C THR A 35 -8.18 11.91 3.06
N MET A 36 -7.58 10.81 3.51
CA MET A 36 -7.22 9.69 2.63
C MET A 36 -8.46 9.08 1.96
N VAL A 37 -9.49 8.78 2.75
CA VAL A 37 -10.73 8.18 2.23
C VAL A 37 -11.45 9.15 1.29
N ALA A 38 -11.52 10.43 1.67
CA ALA A 38 -12.09 11.48 0.82
C ALA A 38 -11.30 11.66 -0.48
N GLY A 39 -9.96 11.65 -0.39
CA GLY A 39 -9.08 11.74 -1.56
C GLY A 39 -9.24 10.56 -2.51
N ALA A 40 -9.34 9.34 -1.98
CA ALA A 40 -9.62 8.16 -2.80
C ALA A 40 -11.02 8.23 -3.44
N GLY A 41 -12.04 8.63 -2.68
CA GLY A 41 -13.42 8.75 -3.18
C GLY A 41 -13.59 9.82 -4.25
N LEU A 42 -12.95 10.98 -4.10
CA LEU A 42 -13.00 12.08 -5.06
C LEU A 42 -12.05 11.90 -6.24
N GLY A 43 -10.96 11.17 -6.05
CA GLY A 43 -9.93 10.97 -7.06
C GLY A 43 -10.46 10.28 -8.31
N TYR A 44 -11.28 9.24 -8.14
CA TYR A 44 -11.87 8.51 -9.27
C TYR A 44 -12.77 9.39 -10.15
N PRO A 45 -13.81 10.06 -9.63
CA PRO A 45 -14.68 10.91 -10.46
C PRO A 45 -13.93 12.11 -11.07
N LEU A 46 -12.99 12.73 -10.35
CA LEU A 46 -12.19 13.82 -10.87
C LEU A 46 -11.30 13.37 -12.03
N THR A 47 -10.66 12.21 -11.90
CA THR A 47 -9.82 11.65 -12.97
C THR A 47 -10.65 11.26 -14.18
N ALA A 48 -11.82 10.67 -13.99
CA ALA A 48 -12.75 10.35 -15.06
C ALA A 48 -13.24 11.60 -15.80
N LEU A 49 -13.65 12.63 -15.07
CA LEU A 49 -14.07 13.91 -15.63
C LEU A 49 -12.95 14.56 -16.46
N MET A 50 -11.71 14.56 -15.94
CA MET A 50 -10.58 15.11 -16.69
C MET A 50 -10.25 14.28 -17.94
N ALA A 51 -10.42 12.96 -17.87
CA ALA A 51 -10.25 12.09 -19.03
C ALA A 51 -11.31 12.34 -20.13
N GLU A 52 -12.56 12.64 -19.75
CA GLU A 52 -13.62 13.02 -20.69
C GLU A 52 -13.37 14.39 -21.33
N LEU A 53 -12.92 15.39 -20.56
CA LEU A 53 -12.73 16.76 -21.04
C LEU A 53 -11.47 16.95 -21.89
N GLY A 54 -10.40 16.25 -21.60
CA GLY A 54 -9.09 16.46 -22.24
C GLY A 54 -8.28 15.19 -22.47
N GLY A 55 -8.93 14.01 -22.43
CA GLY A 55 -8.30 12.72 -22.63
C GLY A 55 -7.38 12.31 -21.49
N LEU A 56 -6.65 11.21 -21.69
CA LEU A 56 -5.72 10.66 -20.70
C LEU A 56 -4.65 11.66 -20.28
N VAL A 57 -4.22 12.55 -21.17
CA VAL A 57 -3.20 13.56 -20.87
C VAL A 57 -3.69 14.52 -19.79
N ALA A 58 -4.94 14.97 -19.85
CA ALA A 58 -5.52 15.87 -18.83
C ALA A 58 -5.62 15.18 -17.47
N ALA A 59 -5.99 13.89 -17.43
CA ALA A 59 -6.03 13.10 -16.21
C ALA A 59 -4.63 12.96 -15.56
N TYR A 60 -3.60 12.69 -16.37
CA TYR A 60 -2.22 12.62 -15.86
C TYR A 60 -1.69 13.98 -15.40
N LEU A 61 -2.02 15.06 -16.11
CA LEU A 61 -1.65 16.42 -15.71
C LEU A 61 -2.29 16.80 -14.39
N LEU A 62 -3.57 16.47 -14.16
CA LEU A 62 -4.21 16.66 -12.86
C LEU A 62 -3.44 15.96 -11.75
N GLY A 63 -3.08 14.68 -11.94
CA GLY A 63 -2.28 13.93 -10.97
C GLY A 63 -0.92 14.56 -10.72
N ALA A 64 -0.22 15.00 -11.77
CA ALA A 64 1.06 15.67 -11.67
C ALA A 64 0.98 17.01 -10.91
N VAL A 65 -0.04 17.81 -11.18
CA VAL A 65 -0.28 19.10 -10.49
C VAL A 65 -0.59 18.88 -9.01
N LEU A 66 -1.47 17.93 -8.68
CA LEU A 66 -1.83 17.62 -7.28
C LEU A 66 -0.61 17.08 -6.52
N THR A 67 0.19 16.20 -7.13
CA THR A 67 1.42 15.67 -6.54
C THR A 67 2.47 16.76 -6.37
N GLY A 68 2.66 17.62 -7.36
CA GLY A 68 3.58 18.75 -7.30
C GLY A 68 3.19 19.75 -6.20
N LEU A 69 1.90 20.07 -6.10
CA LEU A 69 1.38 20.94 -5.03
C LEU A 69 1.59 20.31 -3.65
N SER A 70 1.32 19.01 -3.51
CA SER A 70 1.57 18.28 -2.26
C SER A 70 3.05 18.29 -1.86
N LEU A 71 3.96 18.14 -2.83
CA LEU A 71 5.40 18.24 -2.59
C LEU A 71 5.82 19.62 -2.12
N VAL A 72 5.34 20.68 -2.77
CA VAL A 72 5.61 22.08 -2.37
C VAL A 72 5.06 22.35 -0.96
N MET A 73 3.84 21.90 -0.67
CA MET A 73 3.25 22.03 0.66
C MET A 73 4.06 21.28 1.72
N ALA A 74 4.46 20.04 1.43
CA ALA A 74 5.29 19.26 2.34
C ALA A 74 6.63 19.96 2.60
N TRP A 75 7.30 20.43 1.53
CA TRP A 75 8.58 21.15 1.68
C TRP A 75 8.45 22.46 2.46
N ARG A 76 7.33 23.16 2.33
CA ARG A 76 7.11 24.47 2.97
C ARG A 76 6.67 24.38 4.43
N PHE A 77 5.90 23.35 4.77
CA PHE A 77 5.19 23.28 6.05
C PHE A 77 5.62 22.13 6.96
N VAL A 78 6.26 21.07 6.42
CA VAL A 78 6.76 19.98 7.27
C VAL A 78 8.12 20.40 7.84
N PRO A 79 8.25 20.53 9.17
CA PRO A 79 9.52 20.87 9.78
C PRO A 79 10.54 19.74 9.54
N PRO A 80 11.85 20.09 9.47
CA PRO A 80 12.88 19.06 9.44
C PRO A 80 12.80 18.22 10.71
N ALA A 81 12.75 16.91 10.57
CA ALA A 81 12.70 16.01 11.71
C ALA A 81 13.86 16.31 12.67
N PRO A 82 13.60 16.54 13.96
CA PRO A 82 14.67 16.65 14.93
C PRO A 82 15.50 15.36 14.85
N GLY A 83 16.81 15.51 14.73
CA GLY A 83 17.76 14.42 14.44
C GLY A 83 17.76 13.35 15.53
N THR A 84 16.68 12.60 15.60
CA THR A 84 16.62 11.32 16.29
C THR A 84 17.67 10.41 15.66
N GLU A 85 18.47 9.79 16.49
CA GLU A 85 19.60 8.92 16.13
C GLU A 85 19.28 8.17 14.83
N ARG A 86 20.17 8.33 13.83
CA ARG A 86 20.03 7.66 12.52
C ARG A 86 19.93 6.16 12.76
N GLY A 87 18.71 5.66 12.94
CA GLY A 87 18.46 4.24 13.01
C GLY A 87 19.10 3.58 11.80
N ARG A 88 19.89 2.55 12.02
CA ARG A 88 20.46 1.78 10.92
C ARG A 88 19.32 1.12 10.16
N VAL A 89 19.13 1.53 8.92
CA VAL A 89 18.16 0.87 8.04
C VAL A 89 18.70 -0.51 7.66
N ASP A 90 17.90 -1.52 7.87
CA ASP A 90 18.22 -2.91 7.47
C ASP A 90 17.99 -3.08 5.96
N TRP A 91 18.97 -2.60 5.16
CA TRP A 91 18.90 -2.73 3.70
C TRP A 91 18.90 -4.18 3.23
N VAL A 92 19.56 -5.07 3.97
CA VAL A 92 19.62 -6.51 3.65
C VAL A 92 18.24 -7.13 3.86
N GLY A 93 17.62 -6.87 5.01
CA GLY A 93 16.25 -7.33 5.28
C GLY A 93 15.23 -6.73 4.30
N ALA A 94 15.38 -5.46 3.91
CA ALA A 94 14.52 -4.81 2.93
C ALA A 94 14.65 -5.45 1.54
N ALA A 95 15.86 -5.65 1.05
CA ALA A 95 16.11 -6.30 -0.24
C ALA A 95 15.60 -7.75 -0.26
N TRP A 96 15.86 -8.50 0.80
CA TRP A 96 15.38 -9.87 0.93
C TRP A 96 13.85 -9.95 0.91
N LEU A 97 13.18 -9.13 1.72
CA LEU A 97 11.71 -9.04 1.74
C LEU A 97 11.17 -8.70 0.35
N THR A 98 11.77 -7.72 -0.33
CA THR A 98 11.35 -7.30 -1.67
C THR A 98 11.43 -8.47 -2.66
N VAL A 99 12.54 -9.20 -2.70
CA VAL A 99 12.70 -10.34 -3.61
C VAL A 99 11.71 -11.45 -3.30
N ALA A 100 11.54 -11.79 -2.01
CA ALA A 100 10.62 -12.84 -1.59
C ALA A 100 9.16 -12.48 -1.91
N MET A 101 8.75 -11.22 -1.66
CA MET A 101 7.42 -10.72 -2.01
C MET A 101 7.20 -10.69 -3.52
N LEU A 102 8.16 -10.22 -4.30
CA LEU A 102 8.07 -10.21 -5.76
C LEU A 102 7.93 -11.63 -6.31
N ALA A 103 8.71 -12.59 -5.83
CA ALA A 103 8.62 -13.98 -6.26
C ALA A 103 7.24 -14.57 -5.94
N THR A 104 6.71 -14.33 -4.73
CA THR A 104 5.38 -14.80 -4.32
C THR A 104 4.28 -14.19 -5.19
N LEU A 105 4.28 -12.86 -5.34
CA LEU A 105 3.27 -12.13 -6.09
C LEU A 105 3.31 -12.49 -7.57
N LEU A 106 4.50 -12.65 -8.15
CA LEU A 106 4.67 -13.04 -9.55
C LEU A 106 4.16 -14.48 -9.78
N ALA A 107 4.44 -15.41 -8.86
CA ALA A 107 3.93 -16.78 -8.94
C ALA A 107 2.40 -16.81 -8.91
N ILE A 108 1.77 -15.96 -8.10
CA ILE A 108 0.31 -15.86 -8.01
C ILE A 108 -0.26 -15.18 -9.26
N SER A 109 0.33 -14.06 -9.70
CA SER A 109 -0.15 -13.26 -10.83
C SER A 109 -0.08 -14.03 -12.16
N GLU A 110 1.02 -14.75 -12.39
CA GLU A 110 1.28 -15.45 -13.63
C GLU A 110 0.83 -16.93 -13.60
N GLY A 111 0.37 -17.40 -12.44
CA GLY A 111 -0.02 -18.80 -12.23
C GLY A 111 -1.10 -19.30 -13.20
N GLU A 112 -2.02 -18.43 -13.58
CA GLU A 112 -3.07 -18.75 -14.56
C GLU A 112 -2.49 -18.89 -15.98
N VAL A 113 -1.57 -18.00 -16.37
CA VAL A 113 -0.96 -17.98 -17.71
C VAL A 113 0.08 -19.09 -17.87
N TRP A 114 0.93 -19.32 -16.88
CA TRP A 114 2.00 -20.32 -16.94
C TRP A 114 1.52 -21.73 -16.55
N GLY A 115 0.35 -21.80 -15.92
CA GLY A 115 -0.18 -23.01 -15.29
C GLY A 115 0.30 -23.16 -13.84
N TRP A 116 -0.63 -23.43 -12.94
CA TRP A 116 -0.38 -23.56 -11.50
C TRP A 116 0.62 -24.66 -11.13
N THR A 117 0.71 -25.71 -11.95
CA THR A 117 1.60 -26.87 -11.76
C THR A 117 2.90 -26.77 -12.54
N SER A 118 3.12 -25.67 -13.29
CA SER A 118 4.35 -25.51 -14.06
C SER A 118 5.56 -25.35 -13.14
N ALA A 119 6.71 -25.85 -13.59
CA ALA A 119 7.96 -25.72 -12.85
C ALA A 119 8.34 -24.28 -12.55
N ARG A 120 7.94 -23.33 -13.40
CA ARG A 120 8.16 -21.90 -13.20
C ARG A 120 7.33 -21.35 -12.04
N THR A 121 6.03 -21.60 -12.04
CA THR A 121 5.09 -21.14 -11.00
C THR A 121 5.43 -21.76 -9.65
N VAL A 122 5.64 -23.09 -9.62
CA VAL A 122 6.00 -23.81 -8.40
C VAL A 122 7.37 -23.38 -7.89
N GLY A 123 8.36 -23.22 -8.78
CA GLY A 123 9.70 -22.77 -8.42
C GLY A 123 9.70 -21.35 -7.82
N LEU A 124 9.01 -20.39 -8.48
CA LEU A 124 8.87 -19.03 -7.96
C LEU A 124 8.07 -18.99 -6.64
N GLY A 125 7.00 -19.76 -6.55
CA GLY A 125 6.21 -19.88 -5.32
C GLY A 125 7.05 -20.43 -4.16
N ALA A 126 7.86 -21.45 -4.42
CA ALA A 126 8.77 -22.02 -3.43
C ALA A 126 9.84 -20.99 -2.99
N VAL A 127 10.47 -20.29 -3.95
CA VAL A 127 11.42 -19.21 -3.64
C VAL A 127 10.75 -18.11 -2.81
N GLY A 128 9.52 -17.73 -3.15
CA GLY A 128 8.77 -16.73 -2.40
C GLY A 128 8.47 -17.17 -0.96
N VAL A 129 7.85 -18.34 -0.80
CA VAL A 129 7.45 -18.86 0.53
C VAL A 129 8.67 -19.13 1.41
N LEU A 130 9.69 -19.82 0.87
CA LEU A 130 10.94 -20.10 1.62
C LEU A 130 11.70 -18.80 1.89
N GLY A 131 11.69 -17.86 0.95
CA GLY A 131 12.27 -16.53 1.13
C GLY A 131 11.60 -15.75 2.25
N LEU A 132 10.27 -15.74 2.33
CA LEU A 132 9.51 -15.11 3.43
C LEU A 132 9.75 -15.80 4.77
N ALA A 133 9.79 -17.12 4.80
CA ALA A 133 10.11 -17.88 6.01
C ALA A 133 11.53 -17.57 6.51
N GLY A 134 12.52 -17.57 5.61
CA GLY A 134 13.90 -17.20 5.93
C GLY A 134 14.04 -15.76 6.39
N TRP A 135 13.34 -14.81 5.71
CA TRP A 135 13.30 -13.40 6.13
C TRP A 135 12.68 -13.24 7.52
N THR A 136 11.60 -13.95 7.81
CA THR A 136 10.98 -13.96 9.14
C THR A 136 11.97 -14.43 10.22
N ALA A 137 12.66 -15.53 9.96
CA ALA A 137 13.68 -16.05 10.87
C ALA A 137 14.87 -15.08 11.06
N TYR A 138 15.31 -14.44 9.98
CA TYR A 138 16.35 -13.40 10.00
C TYR A 138 15.90 -12.20 10.84
N THR A 139 14.71 -11.67 10.57
CA THR A 139 14.14 -10.48 11.23
C THR A 139 13.96 -10.71 12.74
N LEU A 140 13.51 -11.91 13.14
CA LEU A 140 13.37 -12.28 14.55
C LEU A 140 14.73 -12.38 15.29
N ARG A 141 15.85 -12.53 14.59
CA ARG A 141 17.21 -12.57 15.15
C ARG A 141 17.96 -11.26 15.04
N SER A 142 17.49 -10.33 14.16
CA SER A 142 18.13 -9.05 13.94
C SER A 142 18.02 -8.13 15.16
N ARG A 143 19.09 -7.35 15.41
CA ARG A 143 19.10 -6.31 16.46
C ARG A 143 18.36 -5.03 16.02
N PHE A 144 18.32 -4.78 14.72
CA PHE A 144 17.68 -3.60 14.11
C PHE A 144 16.79 -4.07 12.95
N PRO A 145 15.69 -4.76 13.23
CA PRO A 145 14.83 -5.30 12.19
C PRO A 145 14.11 -4.17 11.45
N LEU A 146 13.89 -4.34 10.14
CA LEU A 146 13.06 -3.43 9.34
C LEU A 146 11.62 -3.36 9.86
N VAL A 147 11.09 -4.51 10.27
CA VAL A 147 9.77 -4.66 10.89
C VAL A 147 9.91 -5.47 12.17
N ASP A 148 9.48 -4.93 13.29
CA ASP A 148 9.46 -5.69 14.54
C ASP A 148 8.25 -6.64 14.58
N LEU A 149 8.47 -7.86 14.08
CA LEU A 149 7.44 -8.90 14.06
C LEU A 149 6.98 -9.32 15.46
N ARG A 150 7.84 -9.18 16.47
CA ARG A 150 7.46 -9.48 17.86
C ARG A 150 6.42 -8.49 18.37
N LEU A 151 6.53 -7.24 17.92
CA LEU A 151 5.56 -6.20 18.23
C LEU A 151 4.24 -6.45 17.49
N ALA A 152 4.31 -6.89 16.23
CA ALA A 152 3.15 -7.13 15.38
C ALA A 152 2.20 -8.21 15.93
N VAL A 153 2.73 -9.21 16.66
CA VAL A 153 1.94 -10.30 17.25
C VAL A 153 1.40 -9.99 18.66
N ARG A 154 1.72 -8.82 19.23
CA ARG A 154 1.15 -8.43 20.53
C ARG A 154 -0.37 -8.24 20.41
N PRO A 155 -1.17 -8.69 21.39
CA PRO A 155 -2.64 -8.67 21.29
C PRO A 155 -3.25 -7.31 20.93
N GLY A 156 -2.68 -6.21 21.44
CA GLY A 156 -3.14 -4.86 21.14
C GLY A 156 -2.85 -4.38 19.70
N ILE A 157 -1.93 -5.04 18.98
CA ILE A 157 -1.53 -4.69 17.61
C ILE A 157 -1.99 -5.76 16.62
N ALA A 158 -2.00 -7.02 17.03
CA ALA A 158 -2.43 -8.12 16.18
C ALA A 158 -3.92 -8.04 15.80
N ALA A 159 -4.79 -7.66 16.73
CA ALA A 159 -6.22 -7.54 16.45
C ALA A 159 -6.53 -6.46 15.38
N PRO A 160 -6.06 -5.21 15.48
CA PRO A 160 -6.20 -4.24 14.40
C PRO A 160 -5.61 -4.69 13.07
N ASN A 161 -4.45 -5.36 13.06
CA ASN A 161 -3.84 -5.87 11.84
C ASN A 161 -4.71 -6.94 11.19
N LEU A 162 -5.27 -7.86 11.96
CA LEU A 162 -6.18 -8.89 11.45
C LEU A 162 -7.45 -8.27 10.85
N VAL A 163 -8.04 -7.30 11.55
CA VAL A 163 -9.20 -6.55 11.04
C VAL A 163 -8.86 -5.84 9.73
N ALA A 164 -7.68 -5.21 9.64
CA ALA A 164 -7.25 -4.54 8.41
C ALA A 164 -7.09 -5.52 7.24
N VAL A 165 -6.54 -6.71 7.48
CA VAL A 165 -6.41 -7.77 6.45
C VAL A 165 -7.79 -8.23 5.97
N ILE A 166 -8.71 -8.55 6.89
CA ILE A 166 -10.07 -9.00 6.55
C ILE A 166 -10.83 -7.90 5.80
N ALA A 167 -10.77 -6.66 6.29
CA ALA A 167 -11.40 -5.52 5.63
C ALA A 167 -10.82 -5.26 4.23
N GLY A 168 -9.50 -5.37 4.09
CA GLY A 168 -8.82 -5.24 2.80
C GLY A 168 -9.25 -6.31 1.81
N LEU A 169 -9.28 -7.56 2.23
CA LEU A 169 -9.77 -8.68 1.39
C LEU A 169 -11.22 -8.45 0.97
N GLY A 170 -12.10 -8.06 1.89
CA GLY A 170 -13.50 -7.75 1.60
C GLY A 170 -13.65 -6.61 0.61
N MET A 171 -12.93 -5.52 0.80
CA MET A 171 -12.96 -4.34 -0.07
C MET A 171 -12.48 -4.68 -1.50
N TYR A 172 -11.34 -5.37 -1.65
CA TYR A 172 -10.83 -5.73 -2.96
C TYR A 172 -11.70 -6.77 -3.67
N SER A 173 -12.27 -7.74 -2.93
CA SER A 173 -13.22 -8.69 -3.49
C SER A 173 -14.47 -7.99 -4.01
N LEU A 174 -15.00 -7.01 -3.26
CA LEU A 174 -16.16 -6.23 -3.67
C LEU A 174 -15.86 -5.41 -4.93
N LEU A 175 -14.73 -4.72 -4.98
CA LEU A 175 -14.30 -3.95 -6.16
C LEU A 175 -14.19 -4.83 -7.40
N THR A 176 -13.56 -6.00 -7.26
CA THR A 176 -13.42 -6.96 -8.36
C THR A 176 -14.79 -7.46 -8.82
N LEU A 177 -15.67 -7.83 -7.87
CA LEU A 177 -17.01 -8.31 -8.18
C LEU A 177 -17.84 -7.25 -8.92
N VAL A 178 -17.78 -5.98 -8.48
CA VAL A 178 -18.47 -4.87 -9.15
C VAL A 178 -17.99 -4.71 -10.59
N VAL A 179 -16.67 -4.73 -10.82
CA VAL A 179 -16.10 -4.61 -12.17
C VAL A 179 -16.53 -5.78 -13.07
N VAL A 180 -16.50 -7.01 -12.54
CA VAL A 180 -16.95 -8.19 -13.27
C VAL A 180 -18.44 -8.12 -13.60
N LEU A 181 -19.26 -7.70 -12.62
CA LEU A 181 -20.72 -7.59 -12.80
C LEU A 181 -21.10 -6.53 -13.83
N VAL A 182 -20.40 -5.37 -13.80
CA VAL A 182 -20.64 -4.28 -14.76
C VAL A 182 -20.29 -4.69 -16.20
N ARG A 183 -19.27 -5.53 -16.38
CA ARG A 183 -18.81 -6.01 -17.68
C ARG A 183 -19.53 -7.27 -18.18
N ALA A 184 -20.30 -7.94 -17.33
CA ALA A 184 -21.01 -9.16 -17.72
C ALA A 184 -22.21 -8.82 -18.62
N ASP A 185 -22.30 -9.48 -19.78
CA ASP A 185 -23.35 -9.25 -20.80
C ASP A 185 -24.74 -9.72 -20.33
N SER A 186 -24.81 -10.70 -19.42
CA SER A 186 -26.05 -11.17 -18.80
C SER A 186 -25.71 -12.12 -17.63
N PRO A 187 -26.27 -11.87 -16.44
CA PRO A 187 -27.25 -10.84 -15.99
C PRO A 187 -26.65 -9.47 -15.65
N GLY A 188 -25.53 -9.10 -16.23
CA GLY A 188 -24.82 -7.86 -15.96
C GLY A 188 -25.54 -6.63 -16.57
N PHE A 189 -24.96 -5.44 -16.31
CA PHE A 189 -25.53 -4.18 -16.77
C PHE A 189 -25.16 -3.84 -18.23
N GLY A 190 -24.42 -4.69 -18.94
CA GLY A 190 -24.08 -4.53 -20.36
C GLY A 190 -23.32 -3.24 -20.69
N LEU A 191 -22.56 -2.70 -19.76
CA LEU A 191 -21.79 -1.45 -19.95
C LEU A 191 -20.38 -1.72 -20.55
N GLY A 192 -20.21 -2.84 -21.19
CA GLY A 192 -18.90 -3.30 -21.71
C GLY A 192 -18.69 -3.10 -23.22
N GLU A 193 -19.57 -2.38 -23.94
CA GLU A 193 -19.42 -2.02 -25.35
C GLU A 193 -18.79 -0.65 -25.54
#